data_52e1d9bdfde3405efdda3520bf924f97
#
_entry.id   52e1d9bdfde3405efdda3520bf924f97
#
_cell.length_a   1.000
_cell.length_b   1.000
_cell.length_c   1.000
_cell.angle_alpha   90.00
_cell.angle_beta   90.00
_cell.angle_gamma   90.00
#
_symmetry.space_group_name_H-M   'P 1'
#
loop_
_entity.id
_entity.type
_entity.pdbx_description
1 polymer ?
#
loop_
_entity_poly.entity_id
_entity_poly.type
_entity_poly.pdbx_seq_one_letter_code
_entity_poly.pdbx_strand_id
1 'polypeptide(L)'
;MLEGPGLDMGMVEEEYAKIMAVPEQGRSAAVIALVSARSEVFVALRQCCFCGFCTAACEHHVLGAERMRDWRRLFMEAGYMPPDDSKLVMVDNEWHIFSAYRAVYGIGYPEYVSLDAAADYGPGWVDTLFFPGCSLVSYAPEVTRAVGNWLTESGIAWALSDACCGSPLMSAGLFDRASALRAGLIEKMRAAGIKRMITICPGCGEEFEDDMPEDIEIVPLPEILLRYAAERTRKGGESGFSPLPKTSLTFFDSCHDRFDHRHADAIRKLMATYLPQAEQREFLHSKRGTLCCGAGGAVGSYDPNITDRRVWRIIEEARDTGADTLVTMCPTCTYTVAQACLAAPDRAVENLHYLEVLFGETIDWDTVFAQLGDMWAGEYGPWLNQTFFG
;
A
#
# COMPACT_ATOMS: atom_id res chain seq x y z
N MET A 1 11.97 11.85 16.31
CA MET A 1 13.14 12.10 15.43
C MET A 1 13.24 10.96 14.46
N LEU A 2 13.27 11.24 13.16
CA LEU A 2 13.52 10.24 12.15
C LEU A 2 14.95 9.72 12.36
N GLU A 3 15.10 8.46 12.74
CA GLU A 3 16.40 7.82 12.86
C GLU A 3 16.93 7.44 11.46
N GLY A 4 17.37 8.42 10.74
CA GLY A 4 18.26 8.34 9.60
C GLY A 4 19.36 9.39 9.78
N PRO A 5 20.49 9.33 9.06
CA PRO A 5 21.42 10.43 9.04
C PRO A 5 20.61 11.65 8.67
N GLY A 6 20.57 12.65 9.57
CA GLY A 6 19.72 13.82 9.43
C GLY A 6 20.04 14.51 8.10
N LEU A 7 19.19 14.31 7.09
CA LEU A 7 19.29 15.05 5.83
C LEU A 7 18.80 16.46 6.10
N ASP A 8 19.68 17.41 5.90
CA ASP A 8 19.30 18.79 5.73
C ASP A 8 18.58 18.93 4.37
N MET A 9 17.28 19.22 4.41
CA MET A 9 16.49 19.40 3.19
C MET A 9 16.99 20.56 2.34
N GLY A 10 17.59 21.59 2.95
CA GLY A 10 18.24 22.67 2.22
C GLY A 10 19.40 22.17 1.36
N MET A 11 20.23 21.29 1.91
CA MET A 11 21.30 20.62 1.16
C MET A 11 20.75 19.72 0.05
N VAL A 12 19.68 18.96 0.32
CA VAL A 12 19.05 18.09 -0.69
C VAL A 12 18.57 18.90 -1.90
N GLU A 13 17.91 20.03 -1.66
CA GLU A 13 17.44 20.94 -2.72
C GLU A 13 18.61 21.59 -3.45
N GLU A 14 19.66 22.02 -2.75
CA GLU A 14 20.84 22.63 -3.37
C GLU A 14 21.55 21.64 -4.31
N GLU A 15 21.80 20.41 -3.87
CA GLU A 15 22.43 19.39 -4.71
C GLU A 15 21.55 18.99 -5.89
N TYR A 16 20.22 18.88 -5.68
CA TYR A 16 19.28 18.65 -6.76
C TYR A 16 19.33 19.76 -7.81
N ALA A 17 19.32 21.02 -7.40
CA ALA A 17 19.40 22.16 -8.31
C ALA A 17 20.70 22.14 -9.14
N LYS A 18 21.83 21.77 -8.52
CA LYS A 18 23.11 21.59 -9.22
C LYS A 18 23.05 20.54 -10.31
N ILE A 19 22.47 19.37 -10.00
CA ILE A 19 22.29 18.28 -10.97
C ILE A 19 21.37 18.71 -12.11
N MET A 20 20.26 19.38 -11.80
CA MET A 20 19.27 19.80 -12.80
C MET A 20 19.78 20.94 -13.70
N ALA A 21 20.77 21.71 -13.25
CA ALA A 21 21.47 22.72 -14.08
C ALA A 21 22.39 22.07 -15.13
N VAL A 22 22.74 20.78 -14.97
CA VAL A 22 23.52 20.04 -15.96
C VAL A 22 22.61 19.63 -17.14
N PRO A 23 23.06 19.75 -18.40
CA PRO A 23 22.33 19.17 -19.54
C PRO A 23 21.99 17.68 -19.30
N GLU A 24 20.85 17.22 -19.78
CA GLU A 24 20.31 15.89 -19.51
C GLU A 24 21.34 14.77 -19.72
N GLN A 25 22.08 14.83 -20.84
CA GLN A 25 23.10 13.82 -21.19
C GLN A 25 24.26 13.75 -20.17
N GLY A 26 24.44 14.78 -19.34
CA GLY A 26 25.48 14.85 -18.31
C GLY A 26 25.01 14.54 -16.89
N ARG A 27 23.69 14.41 -16.66
CA ARG A 27 23.14 14.27 -15.30
C ARG A 27 23.60 13.01 -14.59
N SER A 28 23.60 11.87 -15.27
CA SER A 28 24.08 10.60 -14.69
C SER A 28 25.54 10.71 -14.24
N ALA A 29 26.41 11.34 -15.04
CA ALA A 29 27.80 11.57 -14.64
C ALA A 29 27.91 12.51 -13.44
N ALA A 30 27.07 13.54 -13.36
CA ALA A 30 27.04 14.46 -12.21
C ALA A 30 26.54 13.76 -10.93
N VAL A 31 25.54 12.88 -11.02
CA VAL A 31 25.07 12.04 -9.91
C VAL A 31 26.18 11.11 -9.44
N ILE A 32 26.91 10.45 -10.36
CA ILE A 32 28.05 9.58 -10.04
C ILE A 32 29.12 10.37 -9.29
N ALA A 33 29.44 11.59 -9.76
CA ALA A 33 30.42 12.46 -9.11
C ALA A 33 29.97 12.88 -7.70
N LEU A 34 28.69 13.23 -7.51
CA LEU A 34 28.12 13.56 -6.22
C LEU A 34 28.21 12.37 -5.24
N VAL A 35 27.80 11.18 -5.67
CA VAL A 35 27.83 9.97 -4.82
C VAL A 35 29.28 9.61 -4.46
N SER A 36 30.22 9.77 -5.38
CA SER A 36 31.64 9.53 -5.12
C SER A 36 32.24 10.51 -4.12
N ALA A 37 31.79 11.77 -4.14
CA ALA A 37 32.24 12.80 -3.22
C ALA A 37 31.53 12.78 -1.87
N ARG A 38 30.27 12.33 -1.83
CA ARG A 38 29.35 12.40 -0.71
C ARG A 38 28.44 11.17 -0.61
N SER A 39 29.02 10.01 -0.36
CA SER A 39 28.29 8.74 -0.29
C SER A 39 27.18 8.73 0.76
N GLU A 40 27.30 9.51 1.84
CA GLU A 40 26.30 9.67 2.89
C GLU A 40 24.97 10.24 2.33
N VAL A 41 25.02 11.10 1.33
CA VAL A 41 23.81 11.64 0.66
C VAL A 41 23.05 10.53 -0.05
N PHE A 42 23.76 9.70 -0.80
CA PHE A 42 23.16 8.54 -1.46
C PHE A 42 22.51 7.57 -0.46
N VAL A 43 23.23 7.20 0.59
CA VAL A 43 22.71 6.29 1.62
C VAL A 43 21.45 6.86 2.24
N ALA A 44 21.44 8.13 2.61
CA ALA A 44 20.31 8.77 3.25
C ALA A 44 19.09 8.89 2.32
N LEU A 45 19.29 9.26 1.05
CA LEU A 45 18.22 9.39 0.05
C LEU A 45 17.63 8.00 -0.29
N ARG A 46 18.47 6.96 -0.33
CA ARG A 46 18.03 5.57 -0.55
C ARG A 46 17.15 5.03 0.57
N GLN A 47 17.32 5.52 1.79
CA GLN A 47 16.56 5.11 2.96
C GLN A 47 15.18 5.80 3.08
N CYS A 48 14.79 6.61 2.11
CA CYS A 48 13.48 7.27 2.10
C CYS A 48 12.35 6.30 1.73
N CYS A 49 11.30 6.27 2.56
CA CYS A 49 10.07 5.49 2.33
C CYS A 49 8.96 6.25 1.61
N PHE A 50 9.21 7.47 1.17
CA PHE A 50 8.21 8.38 0.56
C PHE A 50 6.97 8.64 1.43
N CYS A 51 7.10 8.55 2.74
CA CYS A 51 6.00 8.62 3.69
C CYS A 51 5.43 10.03 3.93
N GLY A 52 5.97 11.08 3.33
CA GLY A 52 5.50 12.46 3.45
C GLY A 52 5.67 13.11 4.83
N PHE A 53 6.28 12.44 5.82
CA PHE A 53 6.42 13.02 7.16
C PHE A 53 7.26 14.31 7.15
N CYS A 54 8.33 14.36 6.36
CA CYS A 54 9.14 15.57 6.20
C CYS A 54 8.32 16.74 5.65
N THR A 55 7.45 16.50 4.66
CA THR A 55 6.50 17.49 4.13
C THR A 55 5.52 17.94 5.20
N ALA A 56 4.95 16.99 5.96
CA ALA A 56 3.97 17.29 7.01
C ALA A 56 4.57 18.08 8.19
N ALA A 57 5.83 17.85 8.51
CA ALA A 57 6.55 18.51 9.61
C ALA A 57 7.26 19.80 9.21
N CYS A 58 7.35 20.12 7.91
CA CYS A 58 8.08 21.26 7.41
C CYS A 58 7.27 22.56 7.52
N GLU A 59 7.75 23.51 8.28
CA GLU A 59 7.15 24.85 8.39
C GLU A 59 7.25 25.66 7.07
N HIS A 60 8.18 25.28 6.18
CA HIS A 60 8.39 25.92 4.89
C HIS A 60 7.65 25.23 3.73
N HIS A 61 6.80 24.23 4.03
CA HIS A 61 6.01 23.49 3.04
C HIS A 61 6.83 22.88 1.89
N VAL A 62 8.05 22.42 2.16
CA VAL A 62 8.87 21.71 1.17
C VAL A 62 8.24 20.35 0.85
N LEU A 63 8.06 20.04 -0.44
CA LEU A 63 7.52 18.78 -0.93
C LEU A 63 8.57 17.66 -0.86
N GLY A 64 8.97 17.31 0.36
CA GLY A 64 10.10 16.41 0.59
C GLY A 64 9.95 15.01 0.00
N ALA A 65 8.75 14.43 0.05
CA ALA A 65 8.52 13.11 -0.53
C ALA A 65 8.65 13.11 -2.05
N GLU A 66 8.13 14.13 -2.72
CA GLU A 66 8.24 14.31 -4.17
C GLU A 66 9.71 14.50 -4.58
N ARG A 67 10.45 15.35 -3.87
CA ARG A 67 11.88 15.55 -4.12
C ARG A 67 12.67 14.24 -3.96
N MET A 68 12.30 13.40 -2.99
CA MET A 68 12.94 12.10 -2.82
C MET A 68 12.60 11.12 -3.95
N ARG A 69 11.40 11.19 -4.54
CA ARG A 69 11.05 10.47 -5.76
C ARG A 69 11.92 10.91 -6.94
N ASP A 70 12.09 12.23 -7.15
CA ASP A 70 12.98 12.76 -8.20
C ASP A 70 14.42 12.25 -8.05
N TRP A 71 14.97 12.25 -6.85
CA TRP A 71 16.28 11.68 -6.57
C TRP A 71 16.36 10.19 -6.87
N ARG A 72 15.29 9.44 -6.58
CA ARG A 72 15.24 8.01 -6.89
C ARG A 72 15.35 7.75 -8.38
N ARG A 73 14.68 8.55 -9.21
CA ARG A 73 14.81 8.51 -10.67
C ARG A 73 16.26 8.76 -11.10
N LEU A 74 16.87 9.82 -10.60
CA LEU A 74 18.26 10.18 -10.93
C LEU A 74 19.26 9.06 -10.56
N PHE A 75 19.07 8.40 -9.43
CA PHE A 75 19.90 7.25 -9.02
C PHE A 75 19.71 6.04 -9.91
N MET A 76 18.48 5.74 -10.27
CA MET A 76 18.16 4.65 -11.20
C MET A 76 18.81 4.93 -12.57
N GLU A 77 18.66 6.11 -13.13
CA GLU A 77 19.26 6.53 -14.39
C GLU A 77 20.80 6.53 -14.36
N ALA A 78 21.40 6.78 -13.21
CA ALA A 78 22.84 6.70 -12.99
C ALA A 78 23.36 5.27 -12.69
N GLY A 79 22.49 4.27 -12.65
CA GLY A 79 22.85 2.87 -12.44
C GLY A 79 23.08 2.46 -10.97
N TYR A 80 22.74 3.33 -9.99
CA TYR A 80 22.87 3.00 -8.57
C TYR A 80 21.75 2.11 -8.02
N MET A 81 20.62 2.01 -8.72
CA MET A 81 19.44 1.25 -8.32
C MET A 81 18.86 0.54 -9.55
N PRO A 82 19.57 -0.45 -10.11
CA PRO A 82 19.14 -1.10 -11.33
C PRO A 82 17.83 -1.86 -11.10
N PRO A 83 16.88 -1.81 -12.06
CA PRO A 83 15.58 -2.50 -11.96
C PRO A 83 15.72 -4.01 -11.77
N ASP A 84 16.81 -4.62 -12.28
CA ASP A 84 17.06 -6.05 -12.15
C ASP A 84 17.23 -6.53 -10.71
N ASP A 85 17.67 -5.66 -9.79
CA ASP A 85 17.75 -5.96 -8.35
C ASP A 85 16.36 -6.07 -7.70
N SER A 86 15.31 -5.65 -8.41
CA SER A 86 13.94 -5.59 -7.89
C SER A 86 12.94 -6.35 -8.76
N LYS A 87 13.38 -7.32 -9.59
CA LYS A 87 12.52 -8.08 -10.52
C LYS A 87 11.24 -8.63 -9.85
N LEU A 88 11.34 -9.09 -8.61
CA LEU A 88 10.22 -9.63 -7.84
C LEU A 88 9.05 -8.66 -7.69
N VAL A 89 9.32 -7.37 -7.68
CA VAL A 89 8.30 -6.33 -7.47
C VAL A 89 8.05 -5.47 -8.71
N MET A 90 8.53 -5.90 -9.88
CA MET A 90 8.22 -5.28 -11.17
C MET A 90 6.80 -5.67 -11.59
N VAL A 91 5.83 -4.98 -11.05
CA VAL A 91 4.38 -5.31 -11.13
C VAL A 91 3.74 -5.05 -12.49
N ASP A 92 4.47 -4.50 -13.43
CA ASP A 92 4.12 -4.36 -14.85
C ASP A 92 4.58 -5.55 -15.69
N ASN A 93 5.36 -6.47 -15.14
CA ASN A 93 5.66 -7.75 -15.75
C ASN A 93 4.49 -8.73 -15.51
N GLU A 94 4.34 -9.71 -16.39
CA GLU A 94 3.39 -10.82 -16.21
C GLU A 94 3.61 -11.53 -14.86
N TRP A 95 4.89 -11.80 -14.56
CA TRP A 95 5.28 -12.47 -13.32
C TRP A 95 5.99 -11.49 -12.37
N HIS A 96 5.41 -11.37 -11.20
CA HIS A 96 5.93 -10.65 -10.04
C HIS A 96 5.49 -11.39 -8.77
N ILE A 97 6.02 -11.04 -7.61
CA ILE A 97 5.79 -11.82 -6.37
C ILE A 97 4.30 -12.10 -6.11
N PHE A 98 3.41 -11.14 -6.35
CA PHE A 98 1.98 -11.30 -6.10
C PHE A 98 1.30 -12.22 -7.12
N SER A 99 1.57 -12.07 -8.42
CA SER A 99 0.98 -12.94 -9.45
C SER A 99 1.53 -14.35 -9.37
N ALA A 100 2.82 -14.51 -9.11
CA ALA A 100 3.47 -15.81 -8.92
C ALA A 100 2.90 -16.53 -7.68
N TYR A 101 2.75 -15.84 -6.56
CA TYR A 101 2.14 -16.39 -5.35
C TYR A 101 0.72 -16.89 -5.62
N ARG A 102 -0.13 -16.07 -6.26
CA ARG A 102 -1.49 -16.50 -6.63
C ARG A 102 -1.49 -17.72 -7.54
N ALA A 103 -0.61 -17.75 -8.54
CA ALA A 103 -0.52 -18.87 -9.47
C ALA A 103 -0.10 -20.18 -8.77
N VAL A 104 0.92 -20.11 -7.90
CA VAL A 104 1.41 -21.27 -7.14
C VAL A 104 0.34 -21.85 -6.22
N TYR A 105 -0.42 -21.00 -5.55
CA TYR A 105 -1.42 -21.42 -4.55
C TYR A 105 -2.87 -21.44 -5.09
N GLY A 106 -3.06 -21.28 -6.39
CA GLY A 106 -4.37 -21.37 -7.04
C GLY A 106 -5.37 -20.29 -6.56
N ILE A 107 -4.88 -19.11 -6.17
CA ILE A 107 -5.73 -18.02 -5.71
C ILE A 107 -6.29 -17.27 -6.91
N GLY A 108 -7.61 -17.27 -7.05
CA GLY A 108 -8.34 -16.58 -8.11
C GLY A 108 -9.76 -16.24 -7.66
N TYR A 109 -10.45 -15.48 -8.46
CA TYR A 109 -11.78 -14.94 -8.17
C TYR A 109 -12.73 -15.15 -9.36
N PRO A 110 -12.92 -16.41 -9.82
CA PRO A 110 -13.75 -16.71 -10.98
C PRO A 110 -15.24 -16.40 -10.76
N GLU A 111 -15.66 -16.25 -9.52
CA GLU A 111 -17.01 -15.88 -9.11
C GLU A 111 -17.36 -14.41 -9.38
N TYR A 112 -16.38 -13.56 -9.65
CA TYR A 112 -16.58 -12.13 -9.89
C TYR A 112 -16.24 -11.74 -11.32
N VAL A 113 -16.90 -10.70 -11.82
CA VAL A 113 -16.56 -10.11 -13.12
C VAL A 113 -15.21 -9.41 -13.01
N SER A 114 -14.23 -9.79 -13.82
CA SER A 114 -12.95 -9.11 -13.87
C SER A 114 -13.05 -7.80 -14.66
N LEU A 115 -12.14 -6.86 -14.41
CA LEU A 115 -12.08 -5.62 -15.21
C LEU A 115 -11.89 -5.90 -16.70
N ASP A 116 -11.10 -6.93 -17.06
CA ASP A 116 -10.89 -7.31 -18.47
C ASP A 116 -12.19 -7.79 -19.11
N ALA A 117 -12.92 -8.69 -18.44
CA ALA A 117 -14.22 -9.14 -18.93
C ALA A 117 -15.24 -7.99 -19.03
N ALA A 118 -15.26 -7.08 -18.05
CA ALA A 118 -16.12 -5.91 -18.06
C ALA A 118 -15.80 -4.97 -19.25
N ALA A 119 -14.52 -4.78 -19.56
CA ALA A 119 -14.07 -3.98 -20.69
C ALA A 119 -14.49 -4.62 -22.04
N ASP A 120 -14.40 -5.95 -22.14
CA ASP A 120 -14.84 -6.71 -23.34
C ASP A 120 -16.38 -6.65 -23.54
N TYR A 121 -17.14 -6.66 -22.44
CA TYR A 121 -18.62 -6.53 -22.51
C TYR A 121 -19.07 -5.10 -22.83
N GLY A 122 -18.24 -4.11 -22.56
CA GLY A 122 -18.53 -2.70 -22.77
C GLY A 122 -19.40 -2.06 -21.67
N PRO A 123 -19.77 -0.77 -21.85
CA PRO A 123 -20.47 0.00 -20.82
C PRO A 123 -21.87 -0.54 -20.50
N GLY A 124 -22.29 -0.39 -19.24
CA GLY A 124 -23.64 -0.68 -18.78
C GLY A 124 -23.82 -1.96 -17.96
N TRP A 125 -22.79 -2.78 -17.87
CA TRP A 125 -22.79 -3.96 -16.99
C TRP A 125 -22.38 -3.64 -15.57
N VAL A 126 -21.33 -2.80 -15.43
CA VAL A 126 -20.79 -2.34 -14.16
C VAL A 126 -20.49 -0.85 -14.25
N ASP A 127 -20.51 -0.15 -13.12
CA ASP A 127 -20.13 1.26 -13.01
C ASP A 127 -19.04 1.49 -11.99
N THR A 128 -18.68 0.45 -11.25
CA THR A 128 -17.76 0.51 -10.13
C THR A 128 -16.63 -0.51 -10.32
N LEU A 129 -15.38 -0.07 -10.14
CA LEU A 129 -14.23 -0.95 -10.02
C LEU A 129 -13.94 -1.17 -8.53
N PHE A 130 -13.89 -2.42 -8.10
CA PHE A 130 -13.29 -2.80 -6.82
C PHE A 130 -11.81 -3.10 -7.04
N PHE A 131 -10.95 -2.29 -6.43
CA PHE A 131 -9.50 -2.35 -6.51
C PHE A 131 -8.91 -2.63 -5.12
N PRO A 132 -8.84 -3.90 -4.67
CA PRO A 132 -8.32 -4.23 -3.35
C PRO A 132 -6.80 -4.06 -3.23
N GLY A 133 -6.10 -4.00 -4.37
CA GLY A 133 -4.64 -3.91 -4.43
C GLY A 133 -3.96 -5.28 -4.37
N CYS A 134 -2.75 -5.37 -4.95
CA CYS A 134 -2.02 -6.61 -5.18
C CYS A 134 -1.74 -7.44 -3.91
N SER A 135 -1.50 -6.78 -2.77
CA SER A 135 -1.21 -7.45 -1.50
C SER A 135 -2.44 -8.18 -0.95
N LEU A 136 -3.61 -7.50 -0.92
CA LEU A 136 -4.80 -8.09 -0.32
C LEU A 136 -5.35 -9.25 -1.16
N VAL A 137 -5.45 -9.10 -2.49
CA VAL A 137 -5.90 -10.18 -3.38
C VAL A 137 -5.00 -11.41 -3.35
N SER A 138 -3.75 -11.26 -2.92
CA SER A 138 -2.80 -12.37 -2.86
C SER A 138 -2.77 -13.02 -1.48
N TYR A 139 -2.70 -12.24 -0.42
CA TYR A 139 -2.44 -12.74 0.93
C TYR A 139 -3.68 -12.84 1.81
N ALA A 140 -4.81 -12.27 1.38
CA ALA A 140 -6.06 -12.25 2.14
C ALA A 140 -7.28 -12.55 1.24
N PRO A 141 -7.31 -13.70 0.55
CA PRO A 141 -8.39 -14.01 -0.39
C PRO A 141 -9.76 -14.06 0.28
N GLU A 142 -9.86 -14.55 1.51
CA GLU A 142 -11.14 -14.64 2.23
C GLU A 142 -11.65 -13.25 2.61
N VAL A 143 -10.79 -12.35 3.07
CA VAL A 143 -11.16 -10.95 3.33
C VAL A 143 -11.60 -10.25 2.03
N THR A 144 -10.90 -10.52 0.93
CA THR A 144 -11.26 -9.98 -0.39
C THR A 144 -12.66 -10.46 -0.82
N ARG A 145 -12.96 -11.76 -0.62
CA ARG A 145 -14.28 -12.34 -0.90
C ARG A 145 -15.37 -11.77 0.00
N ALA A 146 -15.10 -11.63 1.29
CA ALA A 146 -16.05 -11.05 2.23
C ALA A 146 -16.49 -9.64 1.78
N VAL A 147 -15.54 -8.80 1.36
CA VAL A 147 -15.84 -7.48 0.80
C VAL A 147 -16.61 -7.58 -0.51
N GLY A 148 -16.17 -8.44 -1.46
CA GLY A 148 -16.84 -8.63 -2.75
C GLY A 148 -18.29 -9.08 -2.60
N ASN A 149 -18.55 -10.05 -1.72
CA ASN A 149 -19.90 -10.50 -1.40
C ASN A 149 -20.74 -9.37 -0.81
N TRP A 150 -20.18 -8.60 0.12
CA TRP A 150 -20.85 -7.46 0.72
C TRP A 150 -21.21 -6.38 -0.32
N LEU A 151 -20.32 -6.07 -1.27
CA LEU A 151 -20.59 -5.14 -2.36
C LEU A 151 -21.76 -5.63 -3.22
N THR A 152 -21.78 -6.92 -3.55
CA THR A 152 -22.87 -7.56 -4.33
C THR A 152 -24.19 -7.47 -3.58
N GLU A 153 -24.22 -7.85 -2.31
CA GLU A 153 -25.41 -7.80 -1.45
C GLU A 153 -25.90 -6.37 -1.23
N SER A 154 -25.02 -5.39 -1.32
CA SER A 154 -25.35 -3.97 -1.23
C SER A 154 -25.90 -3.41 -2.55
N GLY A 155 -26.04 -4.24 -3.59
CA GLY A 155 -26.59 -3.86 -4.89
C GLY A 155 -25.66 -2.97 -5.73
N ILE A 156 -24.37 -3.02 -5.47
CA ILE A 156 -23.35 -2.30 -6.28
C ILE A 156 -23.01 -3.15 -7.51
N ALA A 157 -23.08 -2.58 -8.69
CA ALA A 157 -22.67 -3.23 -9.93
C ALA A 157 -21.17 -2.98 -10.14
N TRP A 158 -20.34 -4.01 -9.87
CA TRP A 158 -18.90 -3.85 -9.80
C TRP A 158 -18.11 -4.92 -10.55
N ALA A 159 -16.87 -4.59 -10.92
CA ALA A 159 -15.88 -5.51 -11.43
C ALA A 159 -14.64 -5.52 -10.52
N LEU A 160 -13.93 -6.65 -10.47
CA LEU A 160 -12.68 -6.80 -9.73
C LEU A 160 -11.47 -6.50 -10.61
N SER A 161 -10.51 -5.77 -10.06
CA SER A 161 -9.14 -5.76 -10.59
C SER A 161 -8.18 -6.33 -9.55
N ASP A 162 -7.40 -7.34 -9.94
CA ASP A 162 -6.32 -7.92 -9.14
C ASP A 162 -4.93 -7.33 -9.50
N ALA A 163 -4.92 -6.26 -10.28
CA ALA A 163 -3.73 -5.53 -10.70
C ALA A 163 -3.09 -4.74 -9.56
N CYS A 164 -1.90 -4.22 -9.82
CA CYS A 164 -1.19 -3.32 -8.91
C CYS A 164 -1.35 -1.86 -9.33
N CYS A 165 -1.33 -0.93 -8.37
CA CYS A 165 -1.33 0.52 -8.61
C CYS A 165 -0.01 1.06 -9.18
N GLY A 166 1.06 0.26 -9.22
CA GLY A 166 2.37 0.68 -9.69
C GLY A 166 3.30 1.28 -8.61
N SER A 167 2.87 1.35 -7.35
CA SER A 167 3.70 1.89 -6.27
C SER A 167 5.09 1.22 -6.12
N PRO A 168 5.27 -0.10 -6.33
CA PRO A 168 6.60 -0.70 -6.37
C PRO A 168 7.51 -0.14 -7.48
N LEU A 169 6.95 0.17 -8.66
CA LEU A 169 7.70 0.82 -9.75
C LEU A 169 8.08 2.25 -9.37
N MET A 170 7.16 3.02 -8.76
CA MET A 170 7.45 4.35 -8.22
C MET A 170 8.58 4.29 -7.19
N SER A 171 8.56 3.28 -6.32
CA SER A 171 9.61 3.04 -5.32
C SER A 171 10.98 2.75 -5.94
N ALA A 172 11.01 2.13 -7.10
CA ALA A 172 12.23 1.85 -7.87
C ALA A 172 12.69 3.03 -8.75
N GLY A 173 11.92 4.13 -8.84
CA GLY A 173 12.22 5.27 -9.71
C GLY A 173 11.76 5.09 -11.17
N LEU A 174 10.96 4.07 -11.45
CA LEU A 174 10.44 3.72 -12.78
C LEU A 174 9.08 4.39 -13.06
N PHE A 175 9.04 5.71 -12.96
CA PHE A 175 7.80 6.49 -13.03
C PHE A 175 7.05 6.31 -14.35
N ASP A 176 7.76 6.30 -15.48
CA ASP A 176 7.14 6.14 -16.79
C ASP A 176 6.46 4.77 -16.95
N ARG A 177 7.09 3.70 -16.40
CA ARG A 177 6.50 2.35 -16.38
C ARG A 177 5.26 2.29 -15.46
N ALA A 178 5.31 2.96 -14.30
CA ALA A 178 4.17 3.05 -13.40
C ALA A 178 2.99 3.80 -14.03
N SER A 179 3.26 4.93 -14.68
CA SER A 179 2.24 5.71 -15.40
C SER A 179 1.65 4.91 -16.58
N ALA A 180 2.48 4.21 -17.36
CA ALA A 180 2.00 3.34 -18.45
C ALA A 180 1.10 2.21 -17.94
N LEU A 181 1.45 1.59 -16.80
CA LEU A 181 0.62 0.56 -16.15
C LEU A 181 -0.76 1.13 -15.77
N ARG A 182 -0.80 2.29 -15.10
CA ARG A 182 -2.05 2.94 -14.69
C ARG A 182 -2.86 3.41 -15.89
N ALA A 183 -2.23 3.96 -16.93
CA ALA A 183 -2.91 4.35 -18.17
C ALA A 183 -3.63 3.17 -18.82
N GLY A 184 -3.00 1.99 -18.88
CA GLY A 184 -3.63 0.76 -19.39
C GLY A 184 -4.83 0.32 -18.55
N LEU A 185 -4.76 0.44 -17.23
CA LEU A 185 -5.90 0.15 -16.34
C LEU A 185 -7.05 1.15 -16.54
N ILE A 186 -6.73 2.44 -16.65
CA ILE A 186 -7.72 3.51 -16.89
C ILE A 186 -8.41 3.33 -18.25
N GLU A 187 -7.69 2.90 -19.28
CA GLU A 187 -8.27 2.58 -20.59
C GLU A 187 -9.32 1.46 -20.47
N LYS A 188 -9.01 0.38 -19.76
CA LYS A 188 -9.95 -0.71 -19.47
C LYS A 188 -11.17 -0.23 -18.66
N MET A 189 -10.93 0.64 -17.65
CA MET A 189 -12.03 1.24 -16.88
C MET A 189 -12.97 2.06 -17.76
N ARG A 190 -12.43 2.85 -18.68
CA ARG A 190 -13.24 3.61 -19.66
C ARG A 190 -14.00 2.69 -20.62
N ALA A 191 -13.36 1.63 -21.11
CA ALA A 191 -14.00 0.66 -21.98
C ALA A 191 -15.16 -0.06 -21.27
N ALA A 192 -15.03 -0.38 -19.99
CA ALA A 192 -16.09 -0.96 -19.16
C ALA A 192 -17.18 0.04 -18.75
N GLY A 193 -16.94 1.35 -18.91
CA GLY A 193 -17.85 2.40 -18.46
C GLY A 193 -17.83 2.69 -16.97
N ILE A 194 -16.71 2.37 -16.30
CA ILE A 194 -16.50 2.61 -14.86
C ILE A 194 -16.58 4.11 -14.57
N LYS A 195 -17.29 4.47 -13.50
CA LYS A 195 -17.44 5.83 -12.99
C LYS A 195 -16.84 6.02 -11.59
N ARG A 196 -16.53 4.90 -10.92
CA ARG A 196 -16.00 4.93 -9.57
C ARG A 196 -15.02 3.78 -9.36
N MET A 197 -13.87 4.08 -8.77
CA MET A 197 -12.90 3.10 -8.28
C MET A 197 -12.92 3.08 -6.75
N ILE A 198 -13.24 1.94 -6.17
CA ILE A 198 -13.19 1.71 -4.72
C ILE A 198 -11.83 1.13 -4.37
N THR A 199 -11.07 1.81 -3.51
CA THR A 199 -9.74 1.36 -3.06
C THR A 199 -9.76 0.97 -1.58
N ILE A 200 -9.06 -0.12 -1.24
CA ILE A 200 -8.85 -0.52 0.15
C ILE A 200 -7.60 0.16 0.72
N CYS A 201 -6.50 0.09 -0.02
CA CYS A 201 -5.22 0.65 0.39
C CYS A 201 -5.18 2.16 0.10
N PRO A 202 -4.89 3.03 1.10
CA PRO A 202 -4.74 4.45 0.87
C PRO A 202 -3.68 4.77 -0.18
N GLY A 203 -2.54 4.06 -0.15
CA GLY A 203 -1.47 4.26 -1.15
C GLY A 203 -1.89 3.89 -2.56
N CYS A 204 -2.81 2.94 -2.75
CA CYS A 204 -3.33 2.67 -4.09
C CYS A 204 -4.17 3.85 -4.61
N GLY A 205 -4.99 4.48 -3.75
CA GLY A 205 -5.76 5.67 -4.11
C GLY A 205 -4.84 6.81 -4.53
N GLU A 206 -3.87 7.17 -3.68
CA GLU A 206 -2.90 8.24 -3.93
C GLU A 206 -2.13 8.04 -5.26
N GLU A 207 -1.69 6.81 -5.57
CA GLU A 207 -0.94 6.56 -6.81
C GLU A 207 -1.77 6.77 -8.08
N PHE A 208 -3.09 6.73 -8.00
CA PHE A 208 -3.98 7.00 -9.14
C PHE A 208 -4.43 8.46 -9.24
N GLU A 209 -4.30 9.29 -8.19
CA GLU A 209 -4.91 10.63 -8.15
C GLU A 209 -4.50 11.50 -9.34
N ASP A 210 -3.20 11.55 -9.66
CA ASP A 210 -2.68 12.38 -10.74
C ASP A 210 -3.02 11.86 -12.16
N ASP A 211 -3.23 10.55 -12.31
CA ASP A 211 -3.50 9.92 -13.61
C ASP A 211 -5.00 9.73 -13.87
N MET A 212 -5.85 9.81 -12.82
CA MET A 212 -7.29 9.52 -12.93
C MET A 212 -8.03 10.63 -13.65
N PRO A 213 -8.84 10.30 -14.68
CA PRO A 213 -9.66 11.29 -15.36
C PRO A 213 -10.79 11.80 -14.45
N GLU A 214 -11.20 13.07 -14.64
CA GLU A 214 -12.21 13.75 -13.81
C GLU A 214 -13.58 13.05 -13.76
N ASP A 215 -13.88 12.20 -14.73
CA ASP A 215 -15.15 11.46 -14.84
C ASP A 215 -15.13 10.11 -14.10
N ILE A 216 -14.02 9.74 -13.44
CA ILE A 216 -13.89 8.53 -12.62
C ILE A 216 -13.47 8.94 -11.20
N GLU A 217 -14.35 8.72 -10.24
CA GLU A 217 -14.11 9.05 -8.85
C GLU A 217 -13.31 7.96 -8.13
N ILE A 218 -12.28 8.33 -7.36
CA ILE A 218 -11.58 7.42 -6.42
C ILE A 218 -12.23 7.55 -5.05
N VAL A 219 -12.73 6.43 -4.51
CA VAL A 219 -13.44 6.42 -3.22
C VAL A 219 -12.80 5.39 -2.28
N PRO A 220 -12.40 5.79 -1.07
CA PRO A 220 -11.99 4.86 -0.03
C PRO A 220 -13.10 3.87 0.32
N LEU A 221 -12.77 2.57 0.38
CA LEU A 221 -13.75 1.54 0.77
C LEU A 221 -14.45 1.84 2.09
N PRO A 222 -13.78 2.33 3.16
CA PRO A 222 -14.48 2.60 4.42
C PRO A 222 -15.59 3.64 4.31
N GLU A 223 -15.51 4.59 3.37
CA GLU A 223 -16.62 5.53 3.11
C GLU A 223 -17.82 4.83 2.45
N ILE A 224 -17.55 3.90 1.52
CA ILE A 224 -18.58 3.06 0.89
C ILE A 224 -19.27 2.19 1.95
N LEU A 225 -18.47 1.54 2.80
CA LEU A 225 -19.00 0.70 3.88
C LEU A 225 -19.93 1.50 4.81
N LEU A 226 -19.51 2.69 5.25
CA LEU A 226 -20.34 3.57 6.08
C LEU A 226 -21.66 3.93 5.40
N ARG A 227 -21.61 4.38 4.16
CA ARG A 227 -22.78 4.86 3.43
C ARG A 227 -23.79 3.75 3.17
N TYR A 228 -23.35 2.64 2.60
CA TYR A 228 -24.25 1.57 2.19
C TYR A 228 -24.74 0.72 3.37
N ALA A 229 -23.93 0.48 4.41
CA ALA A 229 -24.38 -0.22 5.60
C ALA A 229 -25.45 0.59 6.36
N ALA A 230 -25.28 1.91 6.49
CA ALA A 230 -26.31 2.79 7.05
C ALA A 230 -27.60 2.79 6.23
N GLU A 231 -27.50 2.73 4.89
CA GLU A 231 -28.68 2.64 4.03
C GLU A 231 -29.39 1.29 4.16
N ARG A 232 -28.65 0.17 4.21
CA ARG A 232 -29.20 -1.18 4.47
C ARG A 232 -30.00 -1.20 5.78
N THR A 233 -29.40 -0.72 6.86
CA THR A 233 -30.05 -0.66 8.18
C THR A 233 -31.30 0.24 8.17
N ARG A 234 -31.25 1.40 7.51
CA ARG A 234 -32.40 2.29 7.36
C ARG A 234 -33.57 1.67 6.60
N LYS A 235 -33.28 0.75 5.66
CA LYS A 235 -34.29 -0.02 4.92
C LYS A 235 -34.79 -1.25 5.70
N GLY A 236 -34.38 -1.45 6.94
CA GLY A 236 -34.79 -2.54 7.81
C GLY A 236 -33.99 -3.84 7.62
N GLY A 237 -32.88 -3.79 6.88
CA GLY A 237 -31.93 -4.89 6.75
C GLY A 237 -30.79 -4.83 7.79
N GLU A 238 -29.95 -5.84 7.77
CA GLU A 238 -28.72 -5.86 8.56
C GLU A 238 -27.58 -5.09 7.86
N SER A 239 -26.57 -4.64 8.61
CA SER A 239 -25.39 -3.95 8.03
C SER A 239 -24.59 -4.85 7.07
N GLY A 240 -24.68 -6.16 7.24
CA GLY A 240 -23.88 -7.16 6.54
C GLY A 240 -22.47 -7.34 7.10
N PHE A 241 -22.21 -6.77 8.29
CA PHE A 241 -20.96 -7.00 9.01
C PHE A 241 -21.13 -8.08 10.06
N SER A 242 -20.02 -8.78 10.35
CA SER A 242 -19.90 -9.80 11.41
C SER A 242 -18.66 -9.49 12.27
N PRO A 243 -18.69 -8.37 13.04
CA PRO A 243 -17.48 -7.89 13.67
C PRO A 243 -16.91 -8.85 14.70
N LEU A 244 -15.57 -8.97 14.71
CA LEU A 244 -14.87 -9.68 15.77
C LEU A 244 -15.12 -9.00 17.12
N PRO A 245 -15.42 -9.75 18.18
CA PRO A 245 -15.61 -9.18 19.51
C PRO A 245 -14.27 -8.67 20.07
N LYS A 246 -14.13 -7.35 20.19
CA LYS A 246 -12.95 -6.69 20.74
C LYS A 246 -13.36 -5.78 21.89
N THR A 247 -12.46 -5.60 22.87
CA THR A 247 -12.72 -4.75 24.04
C THR A 247 -12.07 -3.39 23.90
N SER A 248 -10.91 -3.32 23.25
CA SER A 248 -10.22 -2.05 22.96
C SER A 248 -9.43 -2.11 21.67
N LEU A 249 -9.44 -1.00 20.94
CA LEU A 249 -8.80 -0.84 19.65
C LEU A 249 -7.85 0.35 19.68
N THR A 250 -6.69 0.21 19.06
CA THR A 250 -5.84 1.35 18.71
C THR A 250 -5.55 1.35 17.22
N PHE A 251 -5.24 2.52 16.63
CA PHE A 251 -5.20 2.69 15.19
C PHE A 251 -3.83 3.13 14.71
N PHE A 252 -3.26 2.35 13.80
CA PHE A 252 -2.10 2.78 13.05
C PHE A 252 -2.53 3.35 11.70
N ASP A 253 -2.50 4.67 11.58
CA ASP A 253 -2.89 5.39 10.38
C ASP A 253 -1.84 5.24 9.27
N SER A 254 -2.31 5.10 8.02
CA SER A 254 -1.41 5.01 6.87
C SER A 254 -0.70 6.35 6.60
N CYS A 255 0.57 6.27 6.21
CA CYS A 255 1.29 7.47 5.76
C CYS A 255 0.72 8.09 4.47
N HIS A 256 0.02 7.31 3.66
CA HIS A 256 -0.66 7.76 2.45
C HIS A 256 -2.04 8.42 2.71
N ASP A 257 -2.55 8.33 3.94
CA ASP A 257 -3.77 9.01 4.40
C ASP A 257 -3.46 10.25 5.27
N ARG A 258 -2.19 10.67 5.26
CA ARG A 258 -1.62 11.68 6.16
C ARG A 258 -2.24 13.06 6.04
N PHE A 259 -2.68 13.45 4.84
CA PHE A 259 -3.08 14.83 4.57
C PHE A 259 -4.59 15.02 4.56
N ASP A 260 -5.37 14.04 4.14
CA ASP A 260 -6.83 14.13 4.03
C ASP A 260 -7.60 13.36 5.11
N HIS A 261 -6.99 12.32 5.69
CA HIS A 261 -7.53 11.48 6.77
C HIS A 261 -8.83 10.73 6.41
N ARG A 262 -9.13 10.56 5.13
CA ARG A 262 -10.38 9.97 4.66
C ARG A 262 -10.56 8.53 5.15
N HIS A 263 -9.49 7.70 5.07
CA HIS A 263 -9.53 6.34 5.60
C HIS A 263 -9.57 6.33 7.12
N ALA A 264 -8.71 7.10 7.77
CA ALA A 264 -8.59 7.15 9.22
C ALA A 264 -9.90 7.54 9.90
N ASP A 265 -10.57 8.59 9.42
CA ASP A 265 -11.82 9.07 9.99
C ASP A 265 -12.99 8.12 9.72
N ALA A 266 -13.07 7.57 8.50
CA ALA A 266 -14.12 6.62 8.15
C ALA A 266 -13.99 5.30 8.92
N ILE A 267 -12.77 4.77 9.11
CA ILE A 267 -12.53 3.54 9.87
C ILE A 267 -12.89 3.72 11.35
N ARG A 268 -12.46 4.82 11.98
CA ARG A 268 -12.84 5.11 13.39
C ARG A 268 -14.35 5.17 13.55
N LYS A 269 -15.05 5.81 12.60
CA LYS A 269 -16.51 5.89 12.59
C LYS A 269 -17.18 4.53 12.38
N LEU A 270 -16.63 3.67 11.51
CA LEU A 270 -17.09 2.28 11.35
C LEU A 270 -16.97 1.51 12.66
N MET A 271 -15.80 1.57 13.31
CA MET A 271 -15.56 0.87 14.57
C MET A 271 -16.49 1.41 15.67
N ALA A 272 -16.65 2.72 15.82
CA ALA A 272 -17.57 3.31 16.79
C ALA A 272 -19.03 2.92 16.54
N THR A 273 -19.43 2.73 15.29
CA THR A 273 -20.81 2.41 14.92
C THR A 273 -21.13 0.92 15.10
N TYR A 274 -20.23 0.04 14.67
CA TYR A 274 -20.50 -1.41 14.58
C TYR A 274 -19.83 -2.25 15.69
N LEU A 275 -18.89 -1.63 16.45
CA LEU A 275 -18.29 -2.17 17.67
C LEU A 275 -18.39 -1.15 18.82
N PRO A 276 -19.60 -0.67 19.18
CA PRO A 276 -19.76 0.40 20.16
C PRO A 276 -19.27 0.03 21.57
N GLN A 277 -19.08 -1.26 21.85
CA GLN A 277 -18.53 -1.77 23.12
C GLN A 277 -16.99 -1.68 23.18
N ALA A 278 -16.31 -1.53 22.03
CA ALA A 278 -14.85 -1.46 21.99
C ALA A 278 -14.36 -0.03 22.27
N GLU A 279 -13.53 0.12 23.29
CA GLU A 279 -12.88 1.41 23.58
C GLU A 279 -11.88 1.75 22.47
N GLN A 280 -11.95 2.95 21.92
CA GLN A 280 -10.96 3.44 20.95
C GLN A 280 -9.88 4.25 21.67
N ARG A 281 -8.63 3.88 21.45
CA ARG A 281 -7.45 4.56 22.00
C ARG A 281 -6.55 5.02 20.87
N GLU A 282 -6.09 6.26 20.95
CA GLU A 282 -5.30 6.87 19.88
C GLU A 282 -3.80 6.71 20.12
N PHE A 283 -3.05 6.55 19.02
CA PHE A 283 -1.60 6.72 19.03
C PHE A 283 -1.22 8.15 19.36
N LEU A 284 -0.05 8.31 20.00
CA LEU A 284 0.59 9.62 20.12
C LEU A 284 0.83 10.23 18.73
N HIS A 285 1.26 9.40 17.78
CA HIS A 285 1.50 9.79 16.39
C HIS A 285 0.37 9.28 15.49
N SER A 286 -0.73 10.04 15.43
CA SER A 286 -1.90 9.71 14.59
C SER A 286 -2.08 10.70 13.45
N LYS A 287 -2.83 10.32 12.42
CA LYS A 287 -3.25 11.15 11.30
C LYS A 287 -2.05 11.87 10.64
N ARG A 288 -2.06 13.23 10.61
CA ARG A 288 -0.96 14.03 10.03
C ARG A 288 0.39 13.68 10.63
N GLY A 289 0.44 13.32 11.93
CA GLY A 289 1.65 12.94 12.65
C GLY A 289 2.02 11.47 12.54
N THR A 290 1.26 10.62 11.84
CA THR A 290 1.46 9.18 11.83
C THR A 290 2.89 8.78 11.46
N LEU A 291 3.38 7.70 12.06
CA LEU A 291 4.66 7.10 11.75
C LEU A 291 4.60 6.37 10.40
N CYS A 292 5.73 5.81 9.96
CA CYS A 292 5.80 4.99 8.75
C CYS A 292 6.27 3.57 9.12
N CYS A 293 5.60 2.55 8.60
CA CYS A 293 5.99 1.15 8.82
C CYS A 293 7.34 0.77 8.19
N GLY A 294 7.86 1.59 7.30
CA GLY A 294 9.15 1.35 6.66
C GLY A 294 9.11 0.48 5.39
N ALA A 295 7.95 0.02 4.96
CA ALA A 295 7.83 -0.86 3.79
C ALA A 295 7.91 -0.12 2.44
N GLY A 296 7.56 1.18 2.42
CA GLY A 296 7.60 1.99 1.20
C GLY A 296 9.01 2.27 0.69
N GLY A 297 9.11 2.79 -0.55
CA GLY A 297 10.37 3.21 -1.15
C GLY A 297 11.39 2.09 -1.39
N ALA A 298 10.97 0.82 -1.37
CA ALA A 298 11.83 -0.34 -1.48
C ALA A 298 12.97 -0.40 -0.43
N VAL A 299 12.82 0.31 0.69
CA VAL A 299 13.88 0.46 1.71
C VAL A 299 14.31 -0.89 2.28
N GLY A 300 13.37 -1.81 2.50
CA GLY A 300 13.65 -3.15 3.00
C GLY A 300 14.60 -3.97 2.12
N SER A 301 14.63 -3.70 0.81
CA SER A 301 15.57 -4.34 -0.13
C SER A 301 17.01 -3.82 0.03
N TYR A 302 17.18 -2.61 0.54
CA TYR A 302 18.49 -1.96 0.69
C TYR A 302 19.01 -1.97 2.12
N ASP A 303 18.13 -1.80 3.10
CA ASP A 303 18.45 -1.78 4.52
C ASP A 303 17.25 -2.28 5.36
N PRO A 304 17.12 -3.60 5.52
CA PRO A 304 16.02 -4.19 6.28
C PRO A 304 15.98 -3.71 7.73
N ASN A 305 17.12 -3.34 8.33
CA ASN A 305 17.15 -2.85 9.71
C ASN A 305 16.37 -1.54 9.91
N ILE A 306 16.21 -0.72 8.85
CA ILE A 306 15.39 0.49 8.93
C ILE A 306 13.91 0.14 9.02
N THR A 307 13.46 -0.80 8.21
CA THR A 307 12.08 -1.30 8.28
C THR A 307 11.81 -1.88 9.66
N ASP A 308 12.71 -2.72 10.17
CA ASP A 308 12.59 -3.31 11.51
C ASP A 308 12.50 -2.25 12.61
N ARG A 309 13.40 -1.28 12.65
CA ARG A 309 13.34 -0.19 13.64
C ARG A 309 12.05 0.60 13.59
N ARG A 310 11.52 0.87 12.39
CA ARG A 310 10.28 1.63 12.21
C ARG A 310 9.06 0.84 12.64
N VAL A 311 8.95 -0.41 12.23
CA VAL A 311 7.81 -1.24 12.60
C VAL A 311 7.77 -1.52 14.10
N TRP A 312 8.93 -1.76 14.72
CA TRP A 312 8.99 -1.95 16.16
C TRP A 312 8.57 -0.71 16.96
N ARG A 313 8.86 0.48 16.47
CA ARG A 313 8.38 1.71 17.10
C ARG A 313 6.85 1.80 17.06
N ILE A 314 6.20 1.36 15.96
CA ILE A 314 4.75 1.29 15.86
C ILE A 314 4.18 0.29 16.86
N ILE A 315 4.79 -0.90 16.97
CA ILE A 315 4.37 -1.94 17.92
C ILE A 315 4.50 -1.46 19.35
N GLU A 316 5.60 -0.79 19.69
CA GLU A 316 5.81 -0.21 21.02
C GLU A 316 4.76 0.86 21.33
N GLU A 317 4.47 1.76 20.40
CA GLU A 317 3.44 2.77 20.59
C GLU A 317 2.03 2.14 20.72
N ALA A 318 1.73 1.07 19.97
CA ALA A 318 0.49 0.31 20.14
C ALA A 318 0.36 -0.26 21.56
N ARG A 319 1.44 -0.86 22.07
CA ARG A 319 1.48 -1.40 23.44
C ARG A 319 1.30 -0.31 24.51
N ASP A 320 1.89 0.84 24.29
CA ASP A 320 1.79 1.99 25.22
C ASP A 320 0.36 2.51 25.35
N THR A 321 -0.49 2.32 24.33
CA THR A 321 -1.94 2.64 24.44
C THR A 321 -2.68 1.71 25.39
N GLY A 322 -2.15 0.51 25.64
CA GLY A 322 -2.80 -0.55 26.41
C GLY A 322 -4.04 -1.13 25.73
N ALA A 323 -4.25 -0.92 24.43
CA ALA A 323 -5.33 -1.55 23.67
C ALA A 323 -5.01 -3.03 23.38
N ASP A 324 -6.06 -3.86 23.25
CA ASP A 324 -5.93 -5.28 22.96
C ASP A 324 -5.52 -5.52 21.51
N THR A 325 -6.03 -4.68 20.60
CA THR A 325 -5.89 -4.90 19.16
C THR A 325 -5.38 -3.64 18.47
N LEU A 326 -4.30 -3.81 17.71
CA LEU A 326 -3.81 -2.82 16.75
C LEU A 326 -4.57 -2.97 15.44
N VAL A 327 -5.33 -1.95 15.04
CA VAL A 327 -6.05 -1.88 13.78
C VAL A 327 -5.22 -1.12 12.75
N THR A 328 -4.93 -1.77 11.64
CA THR A 328 -4.24 -1.17 10.49
C THR A 328 -5.22 -0.94 9.33
N MET A 329 -4.92 0.02 8.46
CA MET A 329 -5.75 0.37 7.32
C MET A 329 -5.09 0.12 5.96
N CYS A 330 -3.80 -0.16 5.96
CA CYS A 330 -3.01 -0.43 4.77
C CYS A 330 -2.55 -1.89 4.79
N PRO A 331 -2.86 -2.72 3.77
CA PRO A 331 -2.46 -4.13 3.73
C PRO A 331 -0.95 -4.36 3.88
N THR A 332 -0.13 -3.46 3.31
CA THR A 332 1.33 -3.51 3.46
C THR A 332 1.76 -3.24 4.90
N CYS A 333 1.10 -2.31 5.60
CA CYS A 333 1.38 -2.07 7.02
C CYS A 333 0.99 -3.28 7.87
N THR A 334 -0.17 -3.91 7.59
CA THR A 334 -0.61 -5.14 8.27
C THR A 334 0.43 -6.25 8.10
N TYR A 335 0.88 -6.48 6.86
CA TYR A 335 1.93 -7.45 6.54
C TYR A 335 3.23 -7.17 7.33
N THR A 336 3.71 -5.93 7.32
CA THR A 336 4.99 -5.56 7.95
C THR A 336 4.94 -5.73 9.48
N VAL A 337 3.81 -5.35 10.10
CA VAL A 337 3.61 -5.57 11.55
C VAL A 337 3.49 -7.05 11.87
N ALA A 338 2.74 -7.83 11.08
CA ALA A 338 2.61 -9.27 11.27
C ALA A 338 3.95 -9.98 11.17
N GLN A 339 4.78 -9.62 10.18
CA GLN A 339 6.13 -10.17 10.02
C GLN A 339 7.02 -9.90 11.24
N ALA A 340 6.99 -8.68 11.76
CA ALA A 340 7.76 -8.33 12.97
C ALA A 340 7.25 -9.08 14.21
N CYS A 341 5.93 -9.20 14.38
CA CYS A 341 5.33 -9.94 15.49
C CYS A 341 5.67 -11.44 15.43
N LEU A 342 5.69 -12.04 14.24
CA LEU A 342 6.09 -13.43 14.06
C LEU A 342 7.57 -13.66 14.41
N ALA A 343 8.44 -12.71 14.05
CA ALA A 343 9.88 -12.77 14.36
C ALA A 343 10.19 -12.64 15.87
N ALA A 344 9.32 -12.00 16.66
CA ALA A 344 9.49 -11.81 18.10
C ALA A 344 8.14 -11.90 18.85
N PRO A 345 7.61 -13.15 19.05
CA PRO A 345 6.27 -13.37 19.60
C PRO A 345 6.09 -12.85 21.03
N ASP A 346 7.16 -12.78 21.81
CA ASP A 346 7.16 -12.26 23.19
C ASP A 346 6.89 -10.74 23.27
N ARG A 347 7.06 -10.03 22.16
CA ARG A 347 6.83 -8.59 22.03
C ARG A 347 5.64 -8.26 21.13
N ALA A 348 5.01 -9.28 20.57
CA ALA A 348 3.93 -9.12 19.60
C ALA A 348 2.71 -8.39 20.17
N VAL A 349 1.94 -7.79 19.27
CA VAL A 349 0.59 -7.27 19.51
C VAL A 349 -0.38 -8.00 18.59
N GLU A 350 -1.64 -8.10 18.98
CA GLU A 350 -2.66 -8.54 18.04
C GLU A 350 -2.81 -7.46 16.97
N ASN A 351 -2.49 -7.80 15.73
CA ASN A 351 -2.51 -6.89 14.59
C ASN A 351 -3.52 -7.38 13.56
N LEU A 352 -4.55 -6.58 13.30
CA LEU A 352 -5.60 -6.88 12.35
C LEU A 352 -5.78 -5.72 11.36
N HIS A 353 -6.04 -6.05 10.11
CA HIS A 353 -6.57 -5.06 9.17
C HIS A 353 -8.01 -4.70 9.56
N TYR A 354 -8.44 -3.47 9.37
CA TYR A 354 -9.80 -3.05 9.77
C TYR A 354 -10.92 -3.90 9.16
N LEU A 355 -10.68 -4.49 7.99
CA LEU A 355 -11.63 -5.41 7.34
C LEU A 355 -11.74 -6.74 8.09
N GLU A 356 -10.65 -7.27 8.65
CA GLU A 356 -10.70 -8.47 9.48
C GLU A 356 -11.59 -8.23 10.70
N VAL A 357 -11.39 -7.07 11.35
CA VAL A 357 -12.21 -6.69 12.51
C VAL A 357 -13.69 -6.57 12.15
N LEU A 358 -14.00 -6.01 10.98
CA LEU A 358 -15.37 -5.68 10.57
C LEU A 358 -16.12 -6.88 9.99
N PHE A 359 -15.45 -7.73 9.22
CA PHE A 359 -16.06 -8.87 8.53
C PHE A 359 -15.90 -10.21 9.28
N GLY A 360 -15.01 -10.27 10.28
CA GLY A 360 -14.80 -11.51 11.05
C GLY A 360 -13.89 -12.54 10.36
N GLU A 361 -13.38 -12.22 9.17
CA GLU A 361 -12.44 -13.05 8.42
C GLU A 361 -11.01 -12.64 8.74
N THR A 362 -10.20 -13.55 9.27
CA THR A 362 -8.82 -13.27 9.69
C THR A 362 -7.81 -13.78 8.67
N ILE A 363 -6.70 -13.07 8.55
CA ILE A 363 -5.57 -13.45 7.70
C ILE A 363 -4.65 -14.37 8.50
N ASP A 364 -4.44 -15.60 8.03
CA ASP A 364 -3.46 -16.53 8.61
C ASP A 364 -2.04 -16.17 8.12
N TRP A 365 -1.43 -15.22 8.83
CA TRP A 365 -0.09 -14.76 8.50
C TRP A 365 0.98 -15.84 8.63
N ASP A 366 0.83 -16.81 9.54
CA ASP A 366 1.77 -17.92 9.68
C ASP A 366 1.78 -18.76 8.40
N THR A 367 0.60 -19.09 7.86
CA THR A 367 0.47 -19.78 6.58
C THR A 367 1.00 -18.93 5.43
N VAL A 368 0.68 -17.63 5.36
CA VAL A 368 1.16 -16.75 4.27
C VAL A 368 2.68 -16.69 4.25
N PHE A 369 3.34 -16.50 5.40
CA PHE A 369 4.81 -16.43 5.45
C PHE A 369 5.48 -17.78 5.19
N ALA A 370 4.90 -18.89 5.65
CA ALA A 370 5.37 -20.23 5.29
C ALA A 370 5.28 -20.46 3.78
N GLN A 371 4.15 -20.14 3.16
CA GLN A 371 3.95 -20.25 1.73
C GLN A 371 4.91 -19.37 0.91
N LEU A 372 5.18 -18.14 1.34
CA LEU A 372 6.17 -17.25 0.70
C LEU A 372 7.58 -17.83 0.72
N GLY A 373 7.94 -18.59 1.75
CA GLY A 373 9.18 -19.35 1.82
C GLY A 373 9.16 -20.62 0.95
N ASP A 374 8.11 -21.43 1.09
CA ASP A 374 7.98 -22.75 0.49
C ASP A 374 7.84 -22.70 -1.04
N MET A 375 7.25 -21.64 -1.61
CA MET A 375 7.09 -21.53 -3.06
C MET A 375 8.42 -21.63 -3.82
N TRP A 376 9.54 -21.23 -3.22
CA TRP A 376 10.88 -21.28 -3.82
C TRP A 376 11.53 -22.66 -3.74
N ALA A 377 11.15 -23.46 -2.76
CA ALA A 377 11.65 -24.82 -2.54
C ALA A 377 10.73 -25.90 -3.13
N GLY A 378 9.48 -25.56 -3.44
CA GLY A 378 8.45 -26.47 -3.92
C GLY A 378 8.56 -26.81 -5.40
N GLU A 379 7.51 -27.43 -5.94
CA GLU A 379 7.40 -27.88 -7.34
C GLU A 379 7.70 -26.74 -8.34
N TYR A 380 7.27 -25.52 -8.04
CA TYR A 380 7.47 -24.34 -8.88
C TYR A 380 8.80 -23.63 -8.66
N GLY A 381 9.60 -24.07 -7.68
CA GLY A 381 10.88 -23.43 -7.33
C GLY A 381 11.84 -23.26 -8.52
N PRO A 382 12.09 -24.29 -9.37
CA PRO A 382 12.96 -24.15 -10.55
C PRO A 382 12.47 -23.09 -11.54
N TRP A 383 11.15 -23.03 -11.79
CA TRP A 383 10.56 -22.02 -12.66
C TRP A 383 10.66 -20.62 -12.07
N LEU A 384 10.35 -20.44 -10.80
CA LEU A 384 10.47 -19.16 -10.11
C LEU A 384 11.90 -18.63 -10.12
N ASN A 385 12.86 -19.50 -9.79
CA ASN A 385 14.28 -19.12 -9.80
C ASN A 385 14.74 -18.69 -11.19
N GLN A 386 14.34 -19.40 -12.25
CA GLN A 386 14.66 -19.01 -13.61
C GLN A 386 13.99 -17.69 -14.01
N THR A 387 12.73 -17.45 -13.62
CA THR A 387 11.96 -16.25 -13.95
C THR A 387 12.54 -15.00 -13.30
N PHE A 388 12.95 -15.10 -12.05
CA PHE A 388 13.35 -13.93 -11.27
C PHE A 388 14.86 -13.73 -11.14
N PHE A 389 15.67 -14.78 -11.29
CA PHE A 389 17.11 -14.72 -11.05
C PHE A 389 17.95 -15.34 -12.18
N GLY A 390 17.32 -15.88 -13.23
CA GLY A 390 17.94 -16.49 -14.39
C GLY A 390 18.29 -15.47 -15.52
#